data_c86aaa1d9798e4bacaeb5e7337cac41b
#
_entry.id   c86aaa1d9798e4bacaeb5e7337cac41b
#
_cell.length_a   1.000
_cell.length_b   1.000
_cell.length_c   1.000
_cell.angle_alpha   90.00
_cell.angle_beta   90.00
_cell.angle_gamma   90.00
#
_symmetry.space_group_name_H-M   'P 1'
#
loop_
_entity.id
_entity.type
_entity.pdbx_description
1 polymer ?
#
loop_
_entity_poly.entity_id
_entity_poly.type
_entity_poly.pdbx_seq_one_letter_code
_entity_poly.pdbx_strand_id
1 'polypeptide(L)'
;MSNKSLIALIVGVVVALVAWNCFYIVAQTERAVLLQFGRIVEADVQPGLHVKVPYVNQVRKFDARLMTLDSSTSRFLTLEKKALMVDAFAKWRVLDAERFYTATSGLKQIADERLSRRLEASLRDQFGKRTLHESVSGERDALMADVTATLNKAAQRELGIEVVDVRVKAIDLPKEVNRSVFDRMGSEREREAREHRAKGKELAEGIRADADRQKRVILAEAYREAEETRGDGDAKAAAIYARAYGLDQEFYSFYRSLRAYRESFADKRDVLVLDPSSDFFRYLEKSKQ
;
A
#
# COMPACT_ATOMS: atom_id res chain seq x y z
N MET A 1 21.64 89.41 -2.49
CA MET A 1 22.26 88.41 -3.32
C MET A 1 22.06 88.80 -4.79
N SER A 2 23.14 88.83 -5.55
CA SER A 2 23.04 89.22 -6.98
C SER A 2 22.16 88.17 -7.72
N ASN A 3 21.29 88.61 -8.65
CA ASN A 3 20.47 87.68 -9.45
C ASN A 3 21.28 86.58 -10.12
N LYS A 4 22.54 86.83 -10.41
CA LYS A 4 23.49 85.85 -10.98
C LYS A 4 23.85 84.74 -10.01
N SER A 5 23.99 85.06 -8.67
CA SER A 5 24.30 84.03 -7.65
C SER A 5 23.07 83.16 -7.33
N LEU A 6 21.87 83.71 -7.43
CA LEU A 6 20.64 82.95 -7.26
C LEU A 6 20.39 82.00 -8.42
N ILE A 7 20.62 82.41 -9.67
CA ILE A 7 20.56 81.55 -10.84
C ILE A 7 21.59 80.44 -10.77
N ALA A 8 22.82 80.71 -10.37
CA ALA A 8 23.88 79.72 -10.22
C ALA A 8 23.54 78.65 -9.16
N LEU A 9 22.89 79.08 -8.04
CA LEU A 9 22.42 78.18 -7.00
C LEU A 9 21.29 77.29 -7.48
N ILE A 10 20.32 77.86 -8.23
CA ILE A 10 19.21 77.06 -8.81
C ILE A 10 19.75 76.03 -9.81
N VAL A 11 20.65 76.42 -10.71
CA VAL A 11 21.27 75.50 -11.67
C VAL A 11 22.07 74.42 -10.94
N GLY A 12 22.82 74.74 -9.87
CA GLY A 12 23.53 73.78 -9.05
C GLY A 12 22.61 72.75 -8.39
N VAL A 13 21.49 73.21 -7.86
CA VAL A 13 20.46 72.34 -7.28
C VAL A 13 19.83 71.41 -8.34
N VAL A 14 19.51 71.94 -9.52
CA VAL A 14 18.95 71.14 -10.62
C VAL A 14 19.94 70.10 -11.08
N VAL A 15 21.23 70.45 -11.26
CA VAL A 15 22.29 69.50 -11.65
C VAL A 15 22.45 68.43 -10.55
N ALA A 16 22.44 68.78 -9.28
CA ALA A 16 22.52 67.84 -8.18
C ALA A 16 21.32 66.87 -8.15
N LEU A 17 20.12 67.37 -8.41
CA LEU A 17 18.92 66.53 -8.49
C LEU A 17 18.95 65.56 -9.71
N VAL A 18 19.43 66.02 -10.85
CA VAL A 18 19.61 65.18 -12.04
C VAL A 18 20.67 64.14 -11.78
N ALA A 19 21.81 64.53 -11.18
CA ALA A 19 22.90 63.59 -10.84
C ALA A 19 22.41 62.52 -9.84
N TRP A 20 21.61 62.94 -8.83
CA TRP A 20 21.01 61.98 -7.88
C TRP A 20 20.07 60.99 -8.56
N ASN A 21 19.32 61.37 -9.59
CA ASN A 21 18.45 60.51 -10.37
C ASN A 21 19.14 59.60 -11.40
N CYS A 22 20.44 59.82 -11.65
CA CYS A 22 21.24 58.97 -12.54
C CYS A 22 21.63 57.63 -11.92
N PHE A 23 21.68 57.56 -10.57
CA PHE A 23 22.14 56.36 -9.90
C PHE A 23 20.96 55.45 -9.52
N TYR A 24 21.11 54.13 -9.70
CA TYR A 24 20.19 53.15 -9.17
C TYR A 24 20.97 51.92 -8.65
N ILE A 25 20.40 51.24 -7.67
CA ILE A 25 21.01 50.06 -7.05
C ILE A 25 20.11 48.87 -7.35
N VAL A 26 20.72 47.77 -7.80
CA VAL A 26 20.06 46.45 -7.93
C VAL A 26 20.54 45.60 -6.77
N ALA A 27 19.56 45.14 -5.96
CA ALA A 27 19.87 44.25 -4.85
C ALA A 27 20.20 42.82 -5.35
N GLN A 28 20.93 42.04 -4.54
CA GLN A 28 21.25 40.63 -4.88
C GLN A 28 20.01 39.74 -5.01
N THR A 29 18.91 40.15 -4.42
CA THR A 29 17.60 39.46 -4.47
C THR A 29 16.75 39.90 -5.66
N GLU A 30 17.21 40.86 -6.43
CA GLU A 30 16.50 41.44 -7.58
C GLU A 30 17.23 41.14 -8.87
N ARG A 31 16.48 41.03 -9.96
CA ARG A 31 16.98 41.19 -11.32
C ARG A 31 16.37 42.44 -11.94
N ALA A 32 17.08 43.07 -12.81
CA ALA A 32 16.63 44.29 -13.45
C ALA A 32 16.87 44.25 -14.96
N VAL A 33 15.95 44.90 -15.67
CA VAL A 33 16.07 45.14 -17.11
C VAL A 33 16.09 46.63 -17.33
N LEU A 34 17.06 47.09 -18.10
CA LEU A 34 17.19 48.48 -18.51
C LEU A 34 16.47 48.67 -19.86
N LEU A 35 15.51 49.55 -19.86
CA LEU A 35 14.71 49.90 -21.02
C LEU A 35 15.08 51.30 -21.51
N GLN A 36 15.19 51.48 -22.78
CA GLN A 36 15.33 52.79 -23.45
C GLN A 36 14.18 52.95 -24.44
N PHE A 37 13.31 53.93 -24.20
CA PHE A 37 12.12 54.15 -25.01
C PHE A 37 11.28 52.88 -25.23
N GLY A 38 11.17 52.01 -24.21
CA GLY A 38 10.43 50.75 -24.24
C GLY A 38 11.17 49.58 -24.89
N ARG A 39 12.39 49.76 -25.41
CA ARG A 39 13.26 48.69 -25.91
C ARG A 39 14.24 48.23 -24.85
N ILE A 40 14.46 46.92 -24.73
CA ILE A 40 15.45 46.36 -23.84
C ILE A 40 16.85 46.68 -24.39
N VAL A 41 17.66 47.38 -23.61
CA VAL A 41 19.06 47.71 -23.92
C VAL A 41 20.00 46.81 -23.17
N GLU A 42 19.68 46.51 -21.91
CA GLU A 42 20.41 45.58 -21.08
C GLU A 42 19.43 44.64 -20.35
N ALA A 43 19.58 43.36 -20.62
CA ALA A 43 18.57 42.35 -20.22
C ALA A 43 18.77 41.79 -18.82
N ASP A 44 19.97 41.76 -18.29
CA ASP A 44 20.30 41.16 -16.99
C ASP A 44 21.32 42.01 -16.25
N VAL A 45 20.83 43.11 -15.69
CA VAL A 45 21.68 44.03 -14.91
C VAL A 45 22.12 43.35 -13.64
N GLN A 46 23.45 43.21 -13.46
CA GLN A 46 24.02 42.54 -12.28
C GLN A 46 23.76 43.33 -11.01
N PRO A 47 23.69 42.66 -9.82
CA PRO A 47 23.59 43.36 -8.56
C PRO A 47 24.73 44.37 -8.35
N GLY A 48 24.37 45.57 -7.91
CA GLY A 48 25.34 46.64 -7.68
C GLY A 48 24.77 48.01 -7.93
N LEU A 49 25.69 49.01 -7.95
CA LEU A 49 25.38 50.40 -8.27
C LEU A 49 25.59 50.62 -9.79
N HIS A 50 24.58 51.16 -10.42
CA HIS A 50 24.54 51.42 -11.86
C HIS A 50 24.14 52.84 -12.16
N VAL A 51 24.50 53.30 -13.35
CA VAL A 51 24.16 54.65 -13.85
C VAL A 51 23.14 54.51 -14.98
N LYS A 52 22.11 55.33 -14.94
CA LYS A 52 21.13 55.45 -16.02
C LYS A 52 20.98 56.91 -16.48
N VAL A 53 20.58 57.12 -17.71
CA VAL A 53 20.21 58.46 -18.19
C VAL A 53 18.77 58.74 -17.75
N PRO A 54 18.57 59.73 -16.86
CA PRO A 54 17.22 60.05 -16.39
C PRO A 54 16.33 60.46 -17.54
N TYR A 55 15.01 60.11 -17.43
CA TYR A 55 13.96 60.34 -18.40
C TYR A 55 14.06 59.48 -19.69
N VAL A 56 15.22 59.05 -20.11
CA VAL A 56 15.42 58.21 -21.30
C VAL A 56 15.40 56.73 -20.92
N ASN A 57 16.07 56.40 -19.82
CA ASN A 57 16.21 55.01 -19.37
C ASN A 57 15.24 54.69 -18.22
N GLN A 58 14.46 53.63 -18.36
CA GLN A 58 13.59 53.07 -17.32
C GLN A 58 14.17 51.75 -16.85
N VAL A 59 14.31 51.57 -15.54
CA VAL A 59 14.71 50.34 -14.91
C VAL A 59 13.51 49.63 -14.35
N ARG A 60 13.28 48.40 -14.80
CA ARG A 60 12.25 47.49 -14.24
C ARG A 60 12.94 46.42 -13.41
N LYS A 61 12.61 46.39 -12.11
CA LYS A 61 13.13 45.41 -11.16
C LYS A 61 12.07 44.41 -10.84
N PHE A 62 12.44 43.15 -10.67
CA PHE A 62 11.59 42.07 -10.25
C PHE A 62 12.34 41.12 -9.33
N ASP A 63 11.64 40.44 -8.47
CA ASP A 63 12.18 39.51 -7.47
C ASP A 63 12.82 38.29 -8.15
N ALA A 64 14.07 37.97 -7.82
CA ALA A 64 14.82 36.81 -8.31
C ALA A 64 14.79 35.64 -7.32
N ARG A 65 14.20 35.84 -6.13
CA ARG A 65 14.08 34.80 -5.11
C ARG A 65 13.15 33.68 -5.56
N LEU A 66 13.22 32.56 -4.85
CA LEU A 66 12.31 31.46 -5.04
C LEU A 66 10.88 31.85 -4.61
N MET A 67 9.99 31.93 -5.57
CA MET A 67 8.59 32.26 -5.39
C MET A 67 7.73 31.00 -5.37
N THR A 68 6.58 31.07 -4.70
CA THR A 68 5.59 29.99 -4.67
C THR A 68 4.35 30.44 -5.44
N LEU A 69 3.93 29.59 -6.38
CA LEU A 69 2.64 29.65 -7.02
C LEU A 69 1.73 28.64 -6.36
N ASP A 70 0.67 29.08 -5.71
CA ASP A 70 -0.42 28.22 -5.23
C ASP A 70 -1.48 28.11 -6.34
N SER A 71 -1.72 26.88 -6.80
CA SER A 71 -2.80 26.62 -7.74
C SER A 71 -4.11 26.40 -6.97
N SER A 72 -5.20 26.90 -7.49
CA SER A 72 -6.52 26.57 -6.95
C SER A 72 -6.83 25.10 -7.15
N THR A 73 -7.60 24.52 -6.21
CA THR A 73 -8.06 23.14 -6.33
C THR A 73 -8.80 22.93 -7.64
N SER A 74 -8.28 22.06 -8.50
CA SER A 74 -8.82 21.80 -9.82
C SER A 74 -9.23 20.34 -9.97
N ARG A 75 -10.23 20.10 -10.84
CA ARG A 75 -10.75 18.75 -11.11
C ARG A 75 -9.98 18.10 -12.26
N PHE A 76 -9.44 16.91 -12.02
CA PHE A 76 -8.74 16.09 -12.98
C PHE A 76 -9.42 14.73 -13.14
N LEU A 77 -9.26 14.10 -14.30
CA LEU A 77 -9.76 12.76 -14.57
C LEU A 77 -8.56 11.82 -14.71
N THR A 78 -8.64 10.67 -14.06
CA THR A 78 -7.67 9.57 -14.22
C THR A 78 -7.95 8.79 -15.51
N LEU A 79 -7.03 7.86 -15.85
CA LEU A 79 -7.20 6.90 -16.95
C LEU A 79 -8.52 6.13 -16.84
N GLU A 80 -8.94 5.82 -15.61
CA GLU A 80 -10.19 5.11 -15.30
C GLU A 80 -11.43 6.04 -15.32
N LYS A 81 -11.30 7.29 -15.78
CA LYS A 81 -12.36 8.32 -15.78
C LYS A 81 -12.89 8.67 -14.38
N LYS A 82 -12.12 8.38 -13.33
CA LYS A 82 -12.43 8.80 -11.95
C LYS A 82 -12.00 10.24 -11.75
N ALA A 83 -12.89 11.05 -11.19
CA ALA A 83 -12.61 12.46 -10.93
C ALA A 83 -11.81 12.61 -9.63
N LEU A 84 -10.77 13.43 -9.67
CA LEU A 84 -9.95 13.83 -8.52
C LEU A 84 -9.99 15.34 -8.37
N MET A 85 -10.03 15.81 -7.14
CA MET A 85 -9.80 17.20 -6.77
C MET A 85 -8.36 17.32 -6.29
N VAL A 86 -7.53 18.03 -7.05
CA VAL A 86 -6.09 18.13 -6.74
C VAL A 86 -5.76 19.58 -6.43
N ASP A 87 -5.08 19.76 -5.29
CA ASP A 87 -4.46 21.00 -4.86
C ASP A 87 -2.95 20.87 -5.00
N ALA A 88 -2.33 21.77 -5.78
CA ALA A 88 -0.91 21.70 -6.08
C ALA A 88 -0.25 23.09 -5.94
N PHE A 89 1.06 23.07 -5.72
CA PHE A 89 1.87 24.29 -5.77
C PHE A 89 3.14 24.06 -6.59
N ALA A 90 3.67 25.13 -7.14
CA ALA A 90 4.96 25.13 -7.81
C ALA A 90 5.88 26.15 -7.21
N LYS A 91 7.15 25.81 -7.08
CA LYS A 91 8.23 26.75 -6.72
C LYS A 91 9.00 27.14 -7.96
N TRP A 92 9.13 28.42 -8.20
CA TRP A 92 9.76 28.94 -9.39
C TRP A 92 10.61 30.19 -9.11
N ARG A 93 11.54 30.49 -10.00
CA ARG A 93 12.35 31.71 -9.96
C ARG A 93 12.63 32.23 -11.38
N VAL A 94 12.97 33.48 -11.49
CA VAL A 94 13.35 34.09 -12.78
C VAL A 94 14.77 33.64 -13.15
N LEU A 95 14.90 32.99 -14.31
CA LEU A 95 16.16 32.53 -14.86
C LEU A 95 16.68 33.52 -15.94
N ASP A 96 15.80 33.90 -16.86
CA ASP A 96 16.08 34.80 -17.98
C ASP A 96 15.23 36.07 -17.85
N ALA A 97 15.87 37.16 -17.52
CA ALA A 97 15.24 38.44 -17.25
C ALA A 97 14.58 39.07 -18.49
N GLU A 98 15.19 38.88 -19.67
CA GLU A 98 14.68 39.41 -20.95
C GLU A 98 13.36 38.72 -21.34
N ARG A 99 13.39 37.40 -21.33
CA ARG A 99 12.19 36.60 -21.66
C ARG A 99 11.08 36.81 -20.64
N PHE A 100 11.46 36.88 -19.36
CA PHE A 100 10.47 37.16 -18.31
C PHE A 100 9.79 38.50 -18.51
N TYR A 101 10.57 39.55 -18.78
CA TYR A 101 10.00 40.86 -19.03
C TYR A 101 9.13 40.89 -20.30
N THR A 102 9.62 40.32 -21.39
CA THR A 102 8.91 40.27 -22.67
C THR A 102 7.58 39.49 -22.55
N ALA A 103 7.58 38.37 -21.81
CA ALA A 103 6.40 37.56 -21.64
C ALA A 103 5.39 38.10 -20.62
N THR A 104 5.85 38.75 -19.55
CA THR A 104 5.02 39.12 -18.39
C THR A 104 5.02 40.61 -18.09
N SER A 105 5.76 41.43 -18.84
CA SER A 105 6.01 42.83 -18.55
C SER A 105 6.63 43.03 -17.15
N GLY A 106 7.32 42.00 -16.62
CA GLY A 106 7.90 42.00 -15.28
C GLY A 106 6.91 41.86 -14.13
N LEU A 107 5.66 41.50 -14.41
CA LEU A 107 4.60 41.36 -13.42
C LEU A 107 4.46 39.91 -12.97
N LYS A 108 4.66 39.68 -11.68
CA LYS A 108 4.50 38.37 -11.02
C LYS A 108 3.12 37.77 -11.27
N GLN A 109 2.06 38.59 -11.18
CA GLN A 109 0.70 38.10 -11.36
C GLN A 109 0.44 37.47 -12.74
N ILE A 110 0.98 38.08 -13.81
CA ILE A 110 0.86 37.54 -15.18
C ILE A 110 1.68 36.25 -15.31
N ALA A 111 2.83 36.18 -14.66
CA ALA A 111 3.63 34.97 -14.62
C ALA A 111 2.89 33.84 -13.90
N ASP A 112 2.37 34.11 -12.73
CA ASP A 112 1.60 33.15 -11.92
C ASP A 112 0.38 32.64 -12.69
N GLU A 113 -0.36 33.49 -13.37
CA GLU A 113 -1.54 33.11 -14.16
C GLU A 113 -1.16 32.21 -15.37
N ARG A 114 -0.10 32.55 -16.08
CA ARG A 114 0.37 31.74 -17.22
C ARG A 114 0.95 30.41 -16.75
N LEU A 115 1.70 30.43 -15.67
CA LEU A 115 2.30 29.23 -15.10
C LEU A 115 1.23 28.29 -14.51
N SER A 116 0.19 28.83 -13.84
CA SER A 116 -0.94 28.04 -13.33
C SER A 116 -1.65 27.28 -14.45
N ARG A 117 -1.95 27.95 -15.57
CA ARG A 117 -2.57 27.27 -16.74
C ARG A 117 -1.69 26.14 -17.29
N ARG A 118 -0.35 26.36 -17.33
CA ARG A 118 0.58 25.31 -17.78
C ARG A 118 0.70 24.16 -16.80
N LEU A 119 0.70 24.47 -15.50
CA LEU A 119 0.70 23.49 -14.42
C LEU A 119 -0.54 22.60 -14.50
N GLU A 120 -1.73 23.21 -14.64
CA GLU A 120 -2.98 22.45 -14.78
C GLU A 120 -2.99 21.55 -16.03
N ALA A 121 -2.47 22.05 -17.16
CA ALA A 121 -2.37 21.25 -18.38
C ALA A 121 -1.41 20.06 -18.21
N SER A 122 -0.25 20.29 -17.58
CA SER A 122 0.71 19.23 -17.29
C SER A 122 0.18 18.19 -16.30
N LEU A 123 -0.51 18.63 -15.25
CA LEU A 123 -1.17 17.74 -14.30
C LEU A 123 -2.28 16.93 -14.99
N ARG A 124 -3.10 17.55 -15.84
CA ARG A 124 -4.17 16.88 -16.58
C ARG A 124 -3.62 15.78 -17.47
N ASP A 125 -2.53 16.03 -18.18
CA ASP A 125 -1.87 15.03 -19.03
C ASP A 125 -1.33 13.85 -18.21
N GLN A 126 -0.70 14.13 -17.08
CA GLN A 126 -0.08 13.09 -16.24
C GLN A 126 -1.12 12.26 -15.45
N PHE A 127 -2.16 12.89 -14.90
CA PHE A 127 -3.24 12.17 -14.23
C PHE A 127 -4.08 11.35 -15.24
N GLY A 128 -4.28 11.87 -16.46
CA GLY A 128 -4.99 11.17 -17.52
C GLY A 128 -4.35 9.88 -18.01
N LYS A 129 -3.05 9.72 -17.80
CA LYS A 129 -2.27 8.53 -18.18
C LYS A 129 -2.16 7.47 -17.06
N ARG A 130 -2.59 7.79 -15.85
CA ARG A 130 -2.40 6.95 -14.65
C ARG A 130 -3.72 6.57 -14.01
N THR A 131 -3.70 5.44 -13.30
CA THR A 131 -4.84 5.00 -12.49
C THR A 131 -4.94 5.79 -11.19
N LEU A 132 -6.08 5.70 -10.49
CA LEU A 132 -6.25 6.31 -9.17
C LEU A 132 -5.21 5.80 -8.17
N HIS A 133 -4.94 4.50 -8.18
CA HIS A 133 -3.99 3.87 -7.26
C HIS A 133 -2.56 4.38 -7.46
N GLU A 134 -2.07 4.41 -8.69
CA GLU A 134 -0.74 4.95 -9.05
C GLU A 134 -0.61 6.43 -8.70
N SER A 135 -1.70 7.19 -8.81
CA SER A 135 -1.71 8.63 -8.51
C SER A 135 -1.66 8.94 -7.00
N VAL A 136 -2.14 8.04 -6.15
CA VAL A 136 -2.25 8.25 -4.69
C VAL A 136 -1.18 7.50 -3.90
N SER A 137 -0.71 6.35 -4.40
CA SER A 137 0.29 5.50 -3.76
C SER A 137 1.72 5.77 -4.25
N GLY A 138 2.66 4.89 -4.01
CA GLY A 138 4.12 5.06 -4.09
C GLY A 138 4.76 5.65 -5.36
N GLU A 139 4.04 5.86 -6.47
CA GLU A 139 4.57 6.46 -7.70
C GLU A 139 4.39 7.99 -7.79
N ARG A 140 3.87 8.60 -6.72
CA ARG A 140 3.61 10.05 -6.67
C ARG A 140 4.85 10.90 -6.91
N ASP A 141 6.00 10.49 -6.37
CA ASP A 141 7.26 11.24 -6.54
C ASP A 141 7.75 11.20 -7.99
N ALA A 142 7.63 10.08 -8.67
CA ALA A 142 7.95 9.95 -10.09
C ALA A 142 7.01 10.82 -10.95
N LEU A 143 5.71 10.82 -10.65
CA LEU A 143 4.73 11.68 -11.31
C LEU A 143 5.11 13.16 -11.15
N MET A 144 5.46 13.59 -9.93
CA MET A 144 5.83 14.98 -9.67
C MET A 144 7.15 15.37 -10.37
N ALA A 145 8.10 14.47 -10.46
CA ALA A 145 9.34 14.69 -11.23
C ALA A 145 9.05 14.90 -12.73
N ASP A 146 8.19 14.07 -13.32
CA ASP A 146 7.77 14.20 -14.74
C ASP A 146 7.03 15.50 -15.01
N VAL A 147 6.11 15.88 -14.11
CA VAL A 147 5.39 17.17 -14.18
C VAL A 147 6.38 18.33 -14.10
N THR A 148 7.31 18.29 -13.12
CA THR A 148 8.31 19.33 -12.92
C THR A 148 9.20 19.48 -14.16
N ALA A 149 9.70 18.38 -14.71
CA ALA A 149 10.55 18.41 -15.91
C ALA A 149 9.82 18.98 -17.13
N THR A 150 8.57 18.55 -17.35
CA THR A 150 7.75 19.00 -18.47
C THR A 150 7.40 20.49 -18.35
N LEU A 151 6.95 20.87 -17.15
CA LEU A 151 6.59 22.26 -16.85
C LEU A 151 7.78 23.19 -16.92
N ASN A 152 8.93 22.78 -16.35
CA ASN A 152 10.18 23.56 -16.38
C ASN A 152 10.64 23.84 -17.83
N LYS A 153 10.62 22.82 -18.68
CA LYS A 153 11.00 22.98 -20.09
C LYS A 153 10.11 23.97 -20.84
N ALA A 154 8.81 23.94 -20.57
CA ALA A 154 7.86 24.88 -21.16
C ALA A 154 8.03 26.30 -20.58
N ALA A 155 8.18 26.41 -19.27
CA ALA A 155 8.31 27.67 -18.55
C ALA A 155 9.60 28.42 -18.90
N GLN A 156 10.71 27.72 -19.06
CA GLN A 156 11.98 28.32 -19.52
C GLN A 156 11.88 28.90 -20.94
N ARG A 157 11.21 28.18 -21.85
CA ARG A 157 11.08 28.62 -23.24
C ARG A 157 10.14 29.81 -23.42
N GLU A 158 8.99 29.76 -22.71
CA GLU A 158 7.90 30.72 -22.92
C GLU A 158 7.96 31.92 -21.98
N LEU A 159 8.44 31.73 -20.74
CA LEU A 159 8.38 32.74 -19.70
C LEU A 159 9.76 33.15 -19.15
N GLY A 160 10.83 32.46 -19.51
CA GLY A 160 12.17 32.73 -18.94
C GLY A 160 12.26 32.42 -17.44
N ILE A 161 11.43 31.51 -16.91
CA ILE A 161 11.42 31.12 -15.51
C ILE A 161 11.86 29.66 -15.36
N GLU A 162 12.49 29.36 -14.25
CA GLU A 162 12.85 28.00 -13.84
C GLU A 162 11.87 27.52 -12.80
N VAL A 163 11.22 26.40 -13.08
CA VAL A 163 10.40 25.67 -12.11
C VAL A 163 11.31 24.68 -11.39
N VAL A 164 11.50 24.92 -10.11
CA VAL A 164 12.42 24.12 -9.27
C VAL A 164 11.74 22.87 -8.77
N ASP A 165 10.49 22.99 -8.33
CA ASP A 165 9.75 21.88 -7.74
C ASP A 165 8.24 22.07 -7.94
N VAL A 166 7.55 20.97 -8.18
CA VAL A 166 6.07 20.90 -8.21
C VAL A 166 5.62 19.83 -7.25
N ARG A 167 4.69 20.18 -6.36
CA ARG A 167 4.12 19.23 -5.42
C ARG A 167 2.63 19.36 -5.29
N VAL A 168 2.01 18.24 -5.08
CA VAL A 168 0.59 18.14 -4.74
C VAL A 168 0.45 18.25 -3.23
N LYS A 169 -0.40 19.17 -2.76
CA LYS A 169 -0.76 19.35 -1.35
C LYS A 169 -1.77 18.29 -0.91
N ALA A 170 -2.84 18.14 -1.68
CA ALA A 170 -3.93 17.23 -1.41
C ALA A 170 -4.49 16.63 -2.69
N ILE A 171 -4.92 15.38 -2.61
CA ILE A 171 -5.71 14.68 -3.64
C ILE A 171 -6.96 14.16 -2.95
N ASP A 172 -8.09 14.71 -3.30
CA ASP A 172 -9.39 14.37 -2.73
C ASP A 172 -10.35 13.88 -3.81
N LEU A 173 -11.36 13.13 -3.41
CA LEU A 173 -12.47 12.80 -4.27
C LEU A 173 -13.52 13.93 -4.22
N PRO A 174 -14.23 14.22 -5.33
CA PRO A 174 -15.36 15.13 -5.29
C PRO A 174 -16.37 14.72 -4.22
N LYS A 175 -16.89 15.68 -3.47
CA LYS A 175 -17.79 15.42 -2.33
C LYS A 175 -19.03 14.61 -2.72
N GLU A 176 -19.51 14.78 -3.95
CA GLU A 176 -20.71 14.12 -4.48
C GLU A 176 -20.53 12.62 -4.66
N VAL A 177 -19.32 12.17 -4.98
CA VAL A 177 -19.04 10.75 -5.26
C VAL A 177 -18.28 10.05 -4.12
N ASN A 178 -17.82 10.81 -3.15
CA ASN A 178 -16.95 10.30 -2.09
C ASN A 178 -17.63 9.14 -1.35
N ARG A 179 -18.88 9.32 -0.90
CA ARG A 179 -19.63 8.31 -0.13
C ARG A 179 -19.85 7.03 -0.95
N SER A 180 -20.32 7.16 -2.18
CA SER A 180 -20.60 5.99 -3.04
C SER A 180 -19.34 5.21 -3.42
N VAL A 181 -18.20 5.89 -3.57
CA VAL A 181 -16.91 5.23 -3.84
C VAL A 181 -16.44 4.46 -2.60
N PHE A 182 -16.51 5.06 -1.42
CA PHE A 182 -16.13 4.37 -0.19
C PHE A 182 -17.03 3.15 0.11
N ASP A 183 -18.34 3.28 -0.07
CA ASP A 183 -19.31 2.18 0.10
C ASP A 183 -19.00 1.03 -0.87
N ARG A 184 -18.68 1.37 -2.12
CA ARG A 184 -18.28 0.37 -3.12
C ARG A 184 -16.95 -0.30 -2.79
N MET A 185 -15.92 0.48 -2.42
CA MET A 185 -14.62 -0.07 -2.00
C MET A 185 -14.77 -0.97 -0.77
N GLY A 186 -15.60 -0.57 0.20
CA GLY A 186 -15.96 -1.38 1.36
C GLY A 186 -16.56 -2.72 0.95
N SER A 187 -17.55 -2.69 0.05
CA SER A 187 -18.22 -3.90 -0.46
C SER A 187 -17.28 -4.81 -1.24
N GLU A 188 -16.39 -4.25 -2.06
CA GLU A 188 -15.37 -5.01 -2.80
C GLU A 188 -14.37 -5.70 -1.84
N ARG A 189 -13.87 -4.98 -0.84
CA ARG A 189 -12.98 -5.56 0.18
C ARG A 189 -13.65 -6.64 1.02
N GLU A 190 -14.91 -6.44 1.35
CA GLU A 190 -15.67 -7.45 2.08
C GLU A 190 -15.91 -8.72 1.24
N ARG A 191 -16.16 -8.58 -0.06
CA ARG A 191 -16.25 -9.70 -0.99
C ARG A 191 -14.93 -10.47 -1.08
N GLU A 192 -13.81 -9.78 -1.27
CA GLU A 192 -12.47 -10.37 -1.31
C GLU A 192 -12.16 -11.12 -0.01
N ALA A 193 -12.46 -10.50 1.13
CA ALA A 193 -12.27 -11.13 2.44
C ALA A 193 -13.17 -12.37 2.63
N ARG A 194 -14.42 -12.37 2.11
CA ARG A 194 -15.29 -13.56 2.11
C ARG A 194 -14.73 -14.67 1.24
N GLU A 195 -14.21 -14.35 0.06
CA GLU A 195 -13.59 -15.32 -0.85
C GLU A 195 -12.36 -15.98 -0.21
N HIS A 196 -11.46 -15.20 0.37
CA HIS A 196 -10.29 -15.75 1.06
C HIS A 196 -10.68 -16.62 2.26
N ARG A 197 -11.70 -16.21 3.04
CA ARG A 197 -12.21 -17.05 4.14
C ARG A 197 -12.86 -18.35 3.65
N ALA A 198 -13.60 -18.29 2.55
CA ALA A 198 -14.22 -19.49 1.96
C ALA A 198 -13.14 -20.47 1.47
N LYS A 199 -12.14 -19.98 0.77
CA LYS A 199 -11.00 -20.79 0.31
C LYS A 199 -10.19 -21.38 1.46
N GLY A 200 -9.99 -20.60 2.53
CA GLY A 200 -9.36 -21.11 3.76
C GLY A 200 -10.16 -22.21 4.43
N LYS A 201 -11.49 -22.11 4.46
CA LYS A 201 -12.37 -23.18 4.99
C LYS A 201 -12.32 -24.44 4.11
N GLU A 202 -12.39 -24.29 2.81
CA GLU A 202 -12.28 -25.39 1.85
C GLU A 202 -10.98 -26.18 2.05
N LEU A 203 -9.85 -25.49 2.13
CA LEU A 203 -8.55 -26.13 2.38
C LEU A 203 -8.52 -26.82 3.76
N ALA A 204 -9.07 -26.19 4.79
CA ALA A 204 -9.11 -26.77 6.14
C ALA A 204 -9.98 -28.05 6.19
N GLU A 205 -11.13 -28.06 5.52
CA GLU A 205 -11.96 -29.25 5.41
C GLU A 205 -11.30 -30.38 4.60
N GLY A 206 -10.59 -30.03 3.52
CA GLY A 206 -9.78 -30.99 2.77
C GLY A 206 -8.70 -31.66 3.64
N ILE A 207 -7.94 -30.85 4.40
CA ILE A 207 -6.91 -31.37 5.31
C ILE A 207 -7.51 -32.25 6.40
N ARG A 208 -8.65 -31.84 7.01
CA ARG A 208 -9.33 -32.64 8.02
C ARG A 208 -9.83 -33.97 7.47
N ALA A 209 -10.48 -33.94 6.31
CA ALA A 209 -10.98 -35.14 5.66
C ALA A 209 -9.85 -36.15 5.34
N ASP A 210 -8.71 -35.66 4.85
CA ASP A 210 -7.53 -36.49 4.61
C ASP A 210 -6.95 -37.06 5.91
N ALA A 211 -6.84 -36.25 6.95
CA ALA A 211 -6.37 -36.72 8.26
C ALA A 211 -7.29 -37.77 8.86
N ASP A 212 -8.62 -37.59 8.77
CA ASP A 212 -9.62 -38.55 9.24
C ASP A 212 -9.61 -39.84 8.41
N ARG A 213 -9.36 -39.74 7.12
CA ARG A 213 -9.16 -40.90 6.27
C ARG A 213 -7.92 -41.69 6.67
N GLN A 214 -6.79 -41.03 6.83
CA GLN A 214 -5.54 -41.64 7.26
C GLN A 214 -5.67 -42.30 8.63
N LYS A 215 -6.30 -41.62 9.59
CA LYS A 215 -6.59 -42.16 10.92
C LYS A 215 -7.40 -43.45 10.83
N ARG A 216 -8.44 -43.48 10.01
CA ARG A 216 -9.27 -44.70 9.81
C ARG A 216 -8.47 -45.83 9.22
N VAL A 217 -7.62 -45.58 8.22
CA VAL A 217 -6.75 -46.57 7.62
C VAL A 217 -5.78 -47.15 8.64
N ILE A 218 -5.07 -46.31 9.36
CA ILE A 218 -4.11 -46.71 10.40
C ILE A 218 -4.77 -47.56 11.49
N LEU A 219 -5.95 -47.11 11.96
CA LEU A 219 -6.69 -47.88 12.97
C LEU A 219 -7.19 -49.22 12.45
N ALA A 220 -7.65 -49.31 11.20
CA ALA A 220 -8.09 -50.54 10.59
C ALA A 220 -6.93 -51.51 10.37
N GLU A 221 -5.77 -51.05 9.96
CA GLU A 221 -4.55 -51.86 9.80
C GLU A 221 -4.05 -52.36 11.15
N ALA A 222 -4.00 -51.51 12.16
CA ALA A 222 -3.61 -51.92 13.52
C ALA A 222 -4.59 -52.95 14.11
N TYR A 223 -5.90 -52.78 13.87
CA TYR A 223 -6.90 -53.74 14.30
C TYR A 223 -6.74 -55.10 13.60
N ARG A 224 -6.54 -55.09 12.29
CA ARG A 224 -6.26 -56.31 11.50
C ARG A 224 -5.03 -57.04 12.05
N GLU A 225 -3.91 -56.33 12.26
CA GLU A 225 -2.68 -56.93 12.78
C GLU A 225 -2.84 -57.48 14.18
N ALA A 226 -3.62 -56.80 15.03
CA ALA A 226 -3.95 -57.25 16.38
C ALA A 226 -4.80 -58.53 16.34
N GLU A 227 -5.80 -58.61 15.44
CA GLU A 227 -6.63 -59.83 15.29
C GLU A 227 -5.84 -60.98 14.68
N GLU A 228 -4.98 -60.73 13.70
CA GLU A 228 -4.07 -61.75 13.16
C GLU A 228 -3.13 -62.33 14.24
N THR A 229 -2.53 -61.44 15.03
CA THR A 229 -1.65 -61.84 16.15
C THR A 229 -2.41 -62.64 17.20
N ARG A 230 -3.64 -62.19 17.55
CA ARG A 230 -4.52 -62.91 18.48
C ARG A 230 -4.92 -64.28 17.92
N GLY A 231 -5.32 -64.34 16.65
CA GLY A 231 -5.69 -65.56 15.99
C GLY A 231 -4.56 -66.55 15.92
N ASP A 232 -3.31 -66.10 15.58
CA ASP A 232 -2.10 -66.90 15.61
C ASP A 232 -1.79 -67.43 17.03
N GLY A 233 -1.97 -66.58 18.05
CA GLY A 233 -1.79 -66.96 19.42
C GLY A 233 -2.79 -68.03 19.87
N ASP A 234 -4.08 -67.87 19.53
CA ASP A 234 -5.14 -68.80 19.83
C ASP A 234 -4.92 -70.17 19.08
N ALA A 235 -4.52 -70.10 17.80
CA ALA A 235 -4.21 -71.28 17.04
C ALA A 235 -3.03 -72.11 17.62
N LYS A 236 -1.95 -71.38 18.06
CA LYS A 236 -0.83 -72.02 18.72
C LYS A 236 -1.23 -72.62 20.10
N ALA A 237 -2.00 -71.87 20.84
CA ALA A 237 -2.52 -72.37 22.13
C ALA A 237 -3.38 -73.64 21.93
N ALA A 238 -4.32 -73.61 20.99
CA ALA A 238 -5.17 -74.78 20.66
C ALA A 238 -4.34 -75.97 20.21
N ALA A 239 -3.31 -75.77 19.37
CA ALA A 239 -2.42 -76.83 18.92
C ALA A 239 -1.58 -77.43 20.08
N ILE A 240 -1.12 -76.59 21.00
CA ILE A 240 -0.39 -77.08 22.22
C ILE A 240 -1.35 -77.87 23.12
N TYR A 241 -2.55 -77.39 23.35
CA TYR A 241 -3.57 -78.11 24.13
C TYR A 241 -3.98 -79.41 23.47
N ALA A 242 -4.25 -79.41 22.15
CA ALA A 242 -4.60 -80.64 21.44
C ALA A 242 -3.47 -81.71 21.49
N ARG A 243 -2.25 -81.29 21.41
CA ARG A 243 -1.10 -82.19 21.53
C ARG A 243 -0.93 -82.75 22.93
N ALA A 244 -1.04 -81.88 23.97
CA ALA A 244 -0.87 -82.30 25.34
C ALA A 244 -1.97 -83.20 25.83
N TYR A 245 -3.20 -82.90 25.45
CA TYR A 245 -4.39 -83.66 25.90
C TYR A 245 -4.74 -84.86 25.00
N GLY A 246 -4.19 -84.95 23.82
CA GLY A 246 -4.27 -86.09 22.96
C GLY A 246 -3.47 -87.30 23.46
N LEU A 247 -2.53 -87.09 24.41
CA LEU A 247 -1.77 -88.17 25.07
C LEU A 247 -2.61 -89.00 26.01
N ASP A 248 -3.60 -88.43 26.72
CA ASP A 248 -4.54 -89.14 27.58
C ASP A 248 -5.91 -88.43 27.53
N GLN A 249 -6.79 -88.95 26.69
CA GLN A 249 -8.10 -88.37 26.44
C GLN A 249 -9.08 -88.50 27.62
N GLU A 250 -8.90 -89.58 28.41
CA GLU A 250 -9.75 -89.81 29.58
C GLU A 250 -9.42 -88.87 30.75
N PHE A 251 -8.12 -88.66 31.01
CA PHE A 251 -7.64 -87.68 31.97
C PHE A 251 -8.02 -86.26 31.60
N TYR A 252 -7.97 -85.91 30.31
CA TYR A 252 -8.38 -84.57 29.88
C TYR A 252 -9.88 -84.33 30.10
N SER A 253 -10.71 -85.33 29.75
CA SER A 253 -12.16 -85.24 29.99
C SER A 253 -12.49 -85.03 31.46
N PHE A 254 -11.79 -85.77 32.33
CA PHE A 254 -11.92 -85.61 33.77
C PHE A 254 -11.48 -84.23 34.25
N TYR A 255 -10.29 -83.77 33.88
CA TYR A 255 -9.75 -82.46 34.27
C TYR A 255 -10.66 -81.32 33.78
N ARG A 256 -11.16 -81.39 32.55
CA ARG A 256 -12.04 -80.38 31.98
C ARG A 256 -13.39 -80.35 32.69
N SER A 257 -13.93 -81.49 33.06
CA SER A 257 -15.15 -81.57 33.87
C SER A 257 -14.97 -80.94 35.25
N LEU A 258 -13.89 -81.19 35.94
CA LEU A 258 -13.57 -80.58 37.22
C LEU A 258 -13.45 -79.03 37.12
N ARG A 259 -12.82 -78.57 36.02
CA ARG A 259 -12.68 -77.12 35.78
C ARG A 259 -14.05 -76.49 35.46
N ALA A 260 -14.85 -77.12 34.65
CA ALA A 260 -16.22 -76.69 34.38
C ALA A 260 -17.07 -76.63 35.63
N TYR A 261 -16.92 -77.62 36.52
CA TYR A 261 -17.64 -77.64 37.81
C TYR A 261 -17.21 -76.43 38.66
N ARG A 262 -15.88 -76.19 38.75
CA ARG A 262 -15.36 -75.07 39.55
C ARG A 262 -15.86 -73.74 39.02
N GLU A 263 -15.91 -73.57 37.70
CA GLU A 263 -16.34 -72.31 37.06
C GLU A 263 -17.89 -72.15 37.14
N SER A 264 -18.62 -73.22 36.95
CA SER A 264 -20.12 -73.16 37.04
C SER A 264 -20.63 -72.99 38.50
N PHE A 265 -19.87 -73.45 39.47
CA PHE A 265 -20.25 -73.35 40.90
C PHE A 265 -19.49 -72.21 41.64
N ALA A 266 -18.78 -71.35 40.92
CA ALA A 266 -18.01 -70.29 41.52
C ALA A 266 -18.93 -69.19 42.11
N ASP A 267 -20.06 -68.92 41.51
CA ASP A 267 -21.01 -67.89 41.98
C ASP A 267 -22.08 -68.52 42.91
N LYS A 268 -22.13 -68.04 44.15
CA LYS A 268 -23.08 -68.59 45.18
C LYS A 268 -24.48 -68.00 45.07
N ARG A 269 -24.79 -67.24 44.08
CA ARG A 269 -26.07 -66.54 43.93
C ARG A 269 -27.05 -67.25 43.00
N ASP A 270 -26.57 -68.19 42.21
CA ASP A 270 -27.36 -68.84 41.18
C ASP A 270 -28.03 -70.13 41.79
N VAL A 271 -29.27 -70.34 41.49
CA VAL A 271 -30.01 -71.59 41.80
C VAL A 271 -29.93 -72.45 40.56
N LEU A 272 -29.14 -73.52 40.61
CA LEU A 272 -29.00 -74.47 39.56
C LEU A 272 -29.98 -75.66 39.75
N VAL A 273 -30.86 -75.86 38.79
CA VAL A 273 -31.65 -77.09 38.68
C VAL A 273 -30.87 -78.07 37.83
N LEU A 274 -30.43 -79.14 38.45
CA LEU A 274 -29.50 -80.05 37.81
C LEU A 274 -30.15 -81.44 37.70
N ASP A 275 -30.03 -82.14 36.57
CA ASP A 275 -30.33 -83.52 36.38
C ASP A 275 -29.01 -84.33 36.70
N PRO A 276 -28.96 -85.12 37.77
CA PRO A 276 -27.79 -85.88 38.17
C PRO A 276 -27.37 -86.93 37.13
N SER A 277 -28.26 -87.35 36.22
CA SER A 277 -27.94 -88.34 35.19
C SER A 277 -27.31 -87.74 33.92
N SER A 278 -27.10 -86.39 33.86
CA SER A 278 -26.50 -85.76 32.73
C SER A 278 -24.99 -86.09 32.56
N ASP A 279 -24.50 -86.19 31.35
CA ASP A 279 -23.10 -86.43 31.04
C ASP A 279 -22.14 -85.45 31.73
N PHE A 280 -22.65 -84.23 32.09
CA PHE A 280 -21.91 -83.22 32.83
C PHE A 280 -21.46 -83.73 34.22
N PHE A 281 -22.27 -84.54 34.96
CA PHE A 281 -21.96 -85.08 36.27
C PHE A 281 -21.35 -86.46 36.27
N ARG A 282 -21.02 -87.08 35.15
CA ARG A 282 -20.49 -88.43 34.99
C ARG A 282 -19.29 -88.75 35.93
N TYR A 283 -18.42 -87.80 36.16
CA TYR A 283 -17.24 -87.99 37.04
C TYR A 283 -17.53 -87.73 38.51
N LEU A 284 -18.59 -87.02 38.85
CA LEU A 284 -19.06 -86.79 40.22
C LEU A 284 -19.75 -88.07 40.77
N GLU A 285 -20.48 -88.76 39.92
CA GLU A 285 -21.21 -89.98 40.28
C GLU A 285 -20.23 -91.15 40.48
N LYS A 286 -19.18 -91.29 39.66
CA LYS A 286 -18.19 -92.36 39.81
C LYS A 286 -17.30 -92.24 41.05
N SER A 287 -17.29 -91.14 41.78
CA SER A 287 -16.49 -91.01 43.03
C SER A 287 -17.18 -91.64 44.27
N LYS A 288 -18.33 -92.25 44.07
CA LYS A 288 -19.07 -92.93 45.16
C LYS A 288 -18.99 -94.47 45.14
N GLN A 289 -18.16 -95.08 44.32
CA GLN A 289 -17.74 -96.47 44.38
C GLN A 289 -16.20 -96.50 44.72
#